data_c62580fa7a88ab83d55627a18ecfb67b
#
_entry.id   c62580fa7a88ab83d55627a18ecfb67b
#
_cell.length_a   1.000
_cell.length_b   1.000
_cell.length_c   1.000
_cell.angle_alpha   90.00
_cell.angle_beta   90.00
_cell.angle_gamma   90.00
#
_symmetry.space_group_name_H-M   'P 1'
#
loop_
_entity.id
_entity.type
_entity.pdbx_description
1 polymer ?
#
loop_
_entity_poly.entity_id
_entity_poly.type
_entity_poly.pdbx_seq_one_letter_code
_entity_poly.pdbx_strand_id
1 'polypeptide(L)'
;MLADSLKTLYGTNFAYFVKAFGFHHNVEGPDFGELHDFFQAIYQDAYSALDPTAEYIRYLGEYAPGSLERFIELSEIAGQIKIPRARLMLEELHANNDQMLDVLNACFASANEENQQGIANFIAERLSAHGKYRWQLTSYLKVERA
;
A
#
# COMPACT_ATOMS: atom_id res chain seq x y z
N MET A 1 -19.72 1.66 2.80
CA MET A 1 -19.72 1.02 4.12
C MET A 1 -18.29 0.69 4.53
N LEU A 2 -18.01 0.79 5.80
CA LEU A 2 -16.65 0.59 6.31
C LEU A 2 -16.08 -0.80 6.00
N ALA A 3 -16.86 -1.86 6.22
CA ALA A 3 -16.37 -3.23 5.95
C ALA A 3 -15.95 -3.40 4.49
N ASP A 4 -16.72 -2.88 3.55
CA ASP A 4 -16.38 -2.95 2.13
C ASP A 4 -15.13 -2.14 1.81
N SER A 5 -15.00 -0.95 2.41
CA SER A 5 -13.80 -0.11 2.26
C SER A 5 -12.55 -0.81 2.79
N LEU A 6 -12.66 -1.49 3.94
CA LEU A 6 -11.55 -2.25 4.51
C LEU A 6 -11.17 -3.45 3.65
N LYS A 7 -12.14 -4.10 3.01
CA LYS A 7 -11.85 -5.20 2.07
C LYS A 7 -11.09 -4.67 0.84
N THR A 8 -11.51 -3.53 0.31
CA THR A 8 -10.78 -2.86 -0.78
C THR A 8 -9.36 -2.49 -0.32
N LEU A 9 -9.21 -1.92 0.87
CA LEU A 9 -7.91 -1.61 1.43
C LEU A 9 -7.05 -2.87 1.54
N TYR A 10 -7.61 -3.97 2.03
CA TYR A 10 -6.87 -5.22 2.20
C TYR A 10 -6.32 -5.73 0.86
N GLY A 11 -7.17 -5.82 -0.16
CA GLY A 11 -6.75 -6.27 -1.49
C GLY A 11 -5.75 -5.33 -2.15
N THR A 12 -5.98 -4.02 -2.02
CA THR A 12 -5.09 -3.00 -2.58
C THR A 12 -3.72 -3.02 -1.91
N ASN A 13 -3.70 -3.12 -0.57
CA ASN A 13 -2.44 -3.21 0.17
C ASN A 13 -1.70 -4.51 -0.13
N PHE A 14 -2.42 -5.62 -0.34
CA PHE A 14 -1.79 -6.87 -0.73
C PHE A 14 -1.07 -6.72 -2.08
N ALA A 15 -1.72 -6.09 -3.06
CA ALA A 15 -1.10 -5.84 -4.37
C ALA A 15 0.10 -4.90 -4.25
N TYR A 16 0.00 -3.87 -3.41
CA TYR A 16 1.11 -2.96 -3.13
C TYR A 16 2.30 -3.70 -2.52
N PHE A 17 2.04 -4.54 -1.54
CA PHE A 17 3.05 -5.41 -0.92
C PHE A 17 3.75 -6.28 -1.96
N VAL A 18 3.01 -7.01 -2.79
CA VAL A 18 3.58 -7.92 -3.79
C VAL A 18 4.46 -7.13 -4.78
N LYS A 19 4.01 -5.95 -5.22
CA LYS A 19 4.78 -5.14 -6.15
C LYS A 19 6.11 -4.66 -5.54
N ALA A 20 6.06 -4.09 -4.34
CA ALA A 20 7.27 -3.63 -3.64
C ALA A 20 8.22 -4.80 -3.34
N PHE A 21 7.67 -5.96 -2.98
CA PHE A 21 8.42 -7.19 -2.73
C PHE A 21 9.17 -7.64 -3.99
N GLY A 22 8.48 -7.67 -5.14
CA GLY A 22 9.11 -8.03 -6.42
C GLY A 22 10.16 -7.01 -6.85
N PHE A 23 9.90 -5.72 -6.67
CA PHE A 23 10.86 -4.66 -6.99
C PHE A 23 12.10 -4.72 -6.11
N HIS A 24 11.95 -5.06 -4.83
CA HIS A 24 13.06 -5.26 -3.91
C HIS A 24 14.04 -6.31 -4.43
N HIS A 25 13.54 -7.42 -4.96
CA HIS A 25 14.39 -8.50 -5.49
C HIS A 25 15.02 -8.15 -6.83
N ASN A 26 14.33 -7.40 -7.67
CA ASN A 26 14.68 -7.28 -9.08
C ASN A 26 15.29 -5.93 -9.47
N VAL A 27 15.41 -4.98 -8.55
CA VAL A 27 16.03 -3.70 -8.85
C VAL A 27 17.51 -3.87 -9.19
N GLU A 28 17.98 -3.12 -10.19
CA GLU A 28 19.35 -3.16 -10.67
C GLU A 28 19.85 -1.75 -10.94
N GLY A 29 21.16 -1.58 -11.03
CA GLY A 29 21.77 -0.32 -11.40
C GLY A 29 22.60 0.32 -10.28
N PRO A 30 23.07 1.58 -10.49
CA PRO A 30 23.98 2.25 -9.56
C PRO A 30 23.44 2.40 -8.14
N ASP A 31 22.11 2.53 -7.99
CA ASP A 31 21.46 2.73 -6.70
C ASP A 31 20.86 1.44 -6.12
N PHE A 32 21.34 0.28 -6.60
CA PHE A 32 20.78 -1.02 -6.20
C PHE A 32 20.66 -1.16 -4.69
N GLY A 33 21.72 -0.98 -3.94
CA GLY A 33 21.74 -1.22 -2.50
C GLY A 33 20.73 -0.35 -1.75
N GLU A 34 20.70 0.93 -2.08
CA GLU A 34 19.79 1.89 -1.47
C GLU A 34 18.33 1.58 -1.81
N LEU A 35 18.03 1.29 -3.07
CA LEU A 35 16.67 0.99 -3.52
C LEU A 35 16.20 -0.37 -3.03
N HIS A 36 17.07 -1.37 -3.02
CA HIS A 36 16.78 -2.68 -2.44
C HIS A 36 16.30 -2.52 -1.00
N ASP A 37 17.00 -1.75 -0.19
CA ASP A 37 16.65 -1.50 1.20
C ASP A 37 15.38 -0.66 1.34
N PHE A 38 15.21 0.35 0.48
CA PHE A 38 14.01 1.20 0.50
C PHE A 38 12.75 0.39 0.15
N PHE A 39 12.81 -0.43 -0.89
CA PHE A 39 11.67 -1.28 -1.27
C PHE A 39 11.38 -2.32 -0.18
N GLN A 40 12.40 -2.80 0.52
CA GLN A 40 12.22 -3.69 1.67
C GLN A 40 11.44 -3.00 2.79
N ALA A 41 11.80 -1.77 3.11
CA ALA A 41 11.07 -1.02 4.14
C ALA A 41 9.59 -0.90 3.78
N ILE A 42 9.28 -0.61 2.51
CA ILE A 42 7.91 -0.49 2.03
C ILE A 42 7.17 -1.82 2.13
N TYR A 43 7.73 -2.92 1.62
CA TYR A 43 6.98 -4.18 1.61
C TYR A 43 6.81 -4.78 3.01
N GLN A 44 7.79 -4.63 3.88
CA GLN A 44 7.67 -5.12 5.26
C GLN A 44 6.58 -4.37 6.02
N ASP A 45 6.51 -3.06 5.85
CA ASP A 45 5.47 -2.25 6.47
C ASP A 45 4.09 -2.60 5.90
N ALA A 46 3.97 -2.71 4.58
CA ALA A 46 2.70 -3.10 3.95
C ALA A 46 2.25 -4.49 4.42
N TYR A 47 3.18 -5.45 4.49
CA TYR A 47 2.89 -6.79 5.00
C TYR A 47 2.38 -6.74 6.44
N SER A 48 3.03 -5.96 7.30
CA SER A 48 2.65 -5.84 8.71
C SER A 48 1.25 -5.28 8.91
N ALA A 49 0.73 -4.53 7.94
CA ALA A 49 -0.60 -3.93 8.00
C ALA A 49 -1.71 -4.87 7.53
N LEU A 50 -1.39 -6.01 6.91
CA LEU A 50 -2.39 -6.95 6.38
C LEU A 50 -3.20 -7.59 7.51
N ASP A 51 -2.54 -8.15 8.49
CA ASP A 51 -3.19 -8.85 9.59
C ASP A 51 -4.14 -7.95 10.38
N PRO A 52 -3.72 -6.77 10.86
CA PRO A 52 -4.64 -5.86 11.54
C PRO A 52 -5.85 -5.46 10.69
N THR A 53 -5.66 -5.22 9.39
CA THR A 53 -6.77 -4.85 8.49
C THR A 53 -7.79 -5.98 8.42
N ALA A 54 -7.34 -7.22 8.25
CA ALA A 54 -8.21 -8.39 8.21
C ALA A 54 -8.96 -8.57 9.54
N GLU A 55 -8.28 -8.38 10.66
CA GLU A 55 -8.90 -8.49 11.98
C GLU A 55 -9.97 -7.42 12.19
N TYR A 56 -9.75 -6.19 11.75
CA TYR A 56 -10.77 -5.13 11.83
C TYR A 56 -12.02 -5.47 11.00
N ILE A 57 -11.86 -6.15 9.87
CA ILE A 57 -13.02 -6.65 9.10
C ILE A 57 -13.81 -7.63 9.98
N ARG A 58 -13.12 -8.49 10.73
CA ARG A 58 -13.75 -9.43 11.67
C ARG A 58 -14.44 -8.71 12.84
N TYR A 59 -13.90 -7.60 13.32
CA TYR A 59 -14.55 -6.78 14.36
C TYR A 59 -15.94 -6.33 13.90
N LEU A 60 -16.11 -6.08 12.61
CA LEU A 60 -17.38 -5.62 12.03
C LEU A 60 -18.34 -6.78 11.73
N GLY A 61 -17.98 -8.01 12.08
CA GLY A 61 -18.83 -9.18 11.92
C GLY A 61 -18.78 -9.82 10.54
N GLU A 62 -17.85 -9.40 9.68
CA GLU A 62 -17.73 -9.95 8.32
C GLU A 62 -16.48 -10.80 8.18
N TYR A 63 -16.45 -11.65 7.16
CA TYR A 63 -15.29 -12.47 6.87
C TYR A 63 -14.26 -11.67 6.09
N ALA A 64 -12.98 -11.86 6.45
CA ALA A 64 -11.88 -11.25 5.71
C ALA A 64 -11.64 -12.03 4.40
N PRO A 65 -11.27 -11.33 3.30
CA PRO A 65 -10.90 -12.00 2.06
C PRO A 65 -9.72 -12.96 2.28
N GLY A 66 -9.75 -14.12 1.65
CA GLY A 66 -8.77 -15.18 1.90
C GLY A 66 -8.25 -15.89 0.67
N SER A 67 -8.44 -15.35 -0.53
CA SER A 67 -7.92 -15.95 -1.76
C SER A 67 -7.22 -14.92 -2.64
N LEU A 68 -6.26 -15.36 -3.44
CA LEU A 68 -5.55 -14.48 -4.37
C LEU A 68 -6.52 -13.86 -5.39
N GLU A 69 -7.47 -14.65 -5.87
CA GLU A 69 -8.48 -14.17 -6.82
C GLU A 69 -9.28 -13.01 -6.22
N ARG A 70 -9.70 -13.16 -4.96
CA ARG A 70 -10.48 -12.12 -4.28
C ARG A 70 -9.64 -10.87 -4.03
N PHE A 71 -8.36 -11.02 -3.70
CA PHE A 71 -7.46 -9.87 -3.54
C PHE A 71 -7.34 -9.06 -4.82
N ILE A 72 -7.22 -9.75 -5.96
CA ILE A 72 -7.15 -9.11 -7.29
C ILE A 72 -8.44 -8.36 -7.59
N GLU A 73 -9.59 -8.95 -7.32
CA GLU A 73 -10.89 -8.31 -7.55
C GLU A 73 -11.05 -7.03 -6.72
N LEU A 74 -10.58 -7.04 -5.49
CA LEU A 74 -10.73 -5.92 -4.55
C LEU A 74 -9.70 -4.81 -4.78
N SER A 75 -8.55 -5.13 -5.36
CA SER A 75 -7.44 -4.20 -5.48
C SER A 75 -7.71 -3.07 -6.48
N GLU A 76 -7.39 -1.85 -6.09
CA GLU A 76 -7.34 -0.70 -6.98
C GLU A 76 -6.00 -0.61 -7.72
N ILE A 77 -5.02 -1.45 -7.34
CA ILE A 77 -3.69 -1.49 -7.96
C ILE A 77 -3.64 -2.68 -8.92
N ALA A 78 -3.27 -2.41 -10.17
CA ALA A 78 -3.11 -3.46 -11.17
C ALA A 78 -1.83 -4.26 -10.92
N GLY A 79 -1.91 -5.56 -11.14
CA GLY A 79 -0.74 -6.43 -11.10
C GLY A 79 0.19 -6.17 -12.28
N GLN A 80 1.45 -6.58 -12.14
CA GLN A 80 2.44 -6.38 -13.17
C GLN A 80 3.35 -7.59 -13.28
N ILE A 81 3.46 -8.11 -14.49
CA ILE A 81 4.32 -9.28 -14.80
C ILE A 81 5.72 -8.82 -15.21
N LYS A 82 5.80 -7.73 -15.97
CA LYS A 82 7.09 -7.21 -16.46
C LYS A 82 7.89 -6.58 -15.32
N ILE A 83 9.21 -6.74 -15.40
CA ILE A 83 10.15 -6.14 -14.44
C ILE A 83 10.68 -4.85 -15.08
N PRO A 84 10.26 -3.67 -14.61
CA PRO A 84 10.74 -2.41 -15.17
C PRO A 84 12.12 -2.06 -14.61
N ARG A 85 12.79 -1.09 -15.26
CA ARG A 85 14.03 -0.52 -14.72
C ARG A 85 13.76 0.28 -13.44
N ALA A 86 14.83 0.54 -12.67
CA ALA A 86 14.74 1.18 -11.35
C ALA A 86 13.89 2.45 -11.31
N ARG A 87 14.08 3.38 -12.25
CA ARG A 87 13.30 4.62 -12.26
C ARG A 87 11.82 4.37 -12.46
N LEU A 88 11.46 3.43 -13.34
CA LEU A 88 10.05 3.09 -13.55
C LEU A 88 9.46 2.37 -12.34
N MET A 89 10.25 1.60 -11.59
CA MET A 89 9.81 1.02 -10.32
C MET A 89 9.40 2.12 -9.34
N LEU A 90 10.22 3.17 -9.22
CA LEU A 90 9.92 4.32 -8.36
C LEU A 90 8.67 5.06 -8.83
N GLU A 91 8.53 5.28 -10.12
CA GLU A 91 7.35 5.96 -10.68
C GLU A 91 6.07 5.16 -10.44
N GLU A 92 6.12 3.84 -10.61
CA GLU A 92 4.97 2.98 -10.37
C GLU A 92 4.58 2.92 -8.90
N LEU A 93 5.55 2.76 -8.01
CA LEU A 93 5.26 2.77 -6.57
C LEU A 93 4.72 4.13 -6.13
N HIS A 94 5.20 5.22 -6.71
CA HIS A 94 4.66 6.55 -6.42
C HIS A 94 3.18 6.64 -6.80
N ALA A 95 2.83 6.20 -8.01
CA ALA A 95 1.43 6.20 -8.47
C ALA A 95 0.57 5.26 -7.62
N ASN A 96 1.07 4.07 -7.32
CA ASN A 96 0.34 3.11 -6.49
C ASN A 96 0.19 3.59 -5.04
N ASN A 97 1.18 4.31 -4.53
CA ASN A 97 1.09 4.89 -3.20
C ASN A 97 -0.01 5.97 -3.12
N ASP A 98 -0.19 6.75 -4.18
CA ASP A 98 -1.30 7.69 -4.26
C ASP A 98 -2.66 6.96 -4.26
N GLN A 99 -2.76 5.83 -4.94
CA GLN A 99 -3.96 4.98 -4.89
C GLN A 99 -4.21 4.44 -3.48
N MET A 100 -3.14 4.04 -2.77
CA MET A 100 -3.24 3.63 -1.36
C MET A 100 -3.77 4.77 -0.49
N LEU A 101 -3.26 5.98 -0.67
CA LEU A 101 -3.73 7.14 0.08
C LEU A 101 -5.22 7.42 -0.17
N ASP A 102 -5.67 7.30 -1.42
CA ASP A 102 -7.08 7.48 -1.76
C ASP A 102 -7.97 6.45 -1.07
N VAL A 103 -7.57 5.18 -1.11
CA VAL A 103 -8.30 4.10 -0.43
C VAL A 103 -8.33 4.31 1.08
N LEU A 104 -7.18 4.69 1.67
CA LEU A 104 -7.09 4.95 3.10
C LEU A 104 -7.97 6.13 3.52
N ASN A 105 -8.01 7.21 2.74
CA ASN A 105 -8.87 8.35 3.03
C ASN A 105 -10.35 7.96 3.00
N ALA A 106 -10.75 7.13 2.06
CA ALA A 106 -12.13 6.62 2.01
C ALA A 106 -12.45 5.76 3.24
N CYS A 107 -11.53 4.91 3.67
CA CYS A 107 -11.69 4.10 4.89
C CYS A 107 -11.79 5.00 6.13
N PHE A 108 -10.95 6.02 6.22
CA PHE A 108 -10.97 6.95 7.36
C PHE A 108 -12.32 7.65 7.48
N ALA A 109 -12.84 8.15 6.36
CA ALA A 109 -14.14 8.80 6.33
C ALA A 109 -15.25 7.84 6.80
N SER A 110 -15.27 6.61 6.29
CA SER A 110 -16.26 5.60 6.68
C SER A 110 -16.15 5.21 8.15
N ALA A 111 -14.93 5.07 8.66
CA ALA A 111 -14.71 4.74 10.07
C ALA A 111 -15.25 5.83 11.01
N ASN A 112 -15.03 7.09 10.67
CA ASN A 112 -15.58 8.21 11.42
C ASN A 112 -17.11 8.25 11.36
N GLU A 113 -17.67 8.04 10.17
CA GLU A 113 -19.11 8.06 9.95
C GLU A 113 -19.82 6.97 10.76
N GLU A 114 -19.17 5.80 10.89
CA GLU A 114 -19.71 4.67 11.66
C GLU A 114 -19.23 4.65 13.12
N ASN A 115 -18.60 5.70 13.58
CA ASN A 115 -18.11 5.84 14.96
C ASN A 115 -17.13 4.74 15.40
N GLN A 116 -16.35 4.22 14.45
CA GLN A 116 -15.31 3.20 14.71
C GLN A 116 -13.97 3.87 14.94
N GLN A 117 -13.80 4.47 16.12
CA GLN A 117 -12.64 5.31 16.40
C GLN A 117 -11.32 4.53 16.47
N GLY A 118 -11.37 3.29 16.97
CA GLY A 118 -10.17 2.43 16.99
C GLY A 118 -9.70 2.10 15.58
N ILE A 119 -10.62 1.83 14.67
CA ILE A 119 -10.32 1.57 13.26
C ILE A 119 -9.82 2.87 12.61
N ALA A 120 -10.48 4.00 12.86
CA ALA A 120 -10.05 5.30 12.36
C ALA A 120 -8.62 5.62 12.77
N ASN A 121 -8.26 5.34 14.03
CA ASN A 121 -6.90 5.56 14.53
C ASN A 121 -5.88 4.71 13.77
N PHE A 122 -6.16 3.43 13.55
CA PHE A 122 -5.30 2.55 12.74
C PHE A 122 -5.13 3.11 11.31
N ILE A 123 -6.23 3.52 10.68
CA ILE A 123 -6.18 4.10 9.32
C ILE A 123 -5.35 5.40 9.31
N ALA A 124 -5.49 6.24 10.34
CA ALA A 124 -4.70 7.47 10.45
C ALA A 124 -3.20 7.18 10.52
N GLU A 125 -2.79 6.14 11.24
CA GLU A 125 -1.39 5.70 11.27
C GLU A 125 -0.92 5.23 9.90
N ARG A 126 -1.76 4.52 9.17
CA ARG A 126 -1.45 4.08 7.81
C ARG A 126 -1.33 5.27 6.84
N LEU A 127 -2.20 6.27 6.98
CA LEU A 127 -2.12 7.51 6.21
C LEU A 127 -0.78 8.22 6.45
N SER A 128 -0.32 8.26 7.70
CA SER A 128 0.98 8.83 8.05
C SER A 128 2.13 8.05 7.39
N ALA A 129 2.10 6.73 7.44
CA ALA A 129 3.13 5.88 6.84
C ALA A 129 3.20 6.09 5.32
N HIS A 130 2.05 6.07 4.64
CA HIS A 130 2.01 6.26 3.18
C HIS A 130 2.29 7.70 2.76
N GLY A 131 1.99 8.67 3.61
CA GLY A 131 2.40 10.07 3.43
C GLY A 131 3.93 10.20 3.43
N LYS A 132 4.59 9.50 4.34
CA LYS A 132 6.06 9.43 4.39
C LYS A 132 6.63 8.78 3.13
N TYR A 133 6.06 7.68 2.67
CA TYR A 133 6.51 7.04 1.42
C TYR A 133 6.30 7.94 0.22
N ARG A 134 5.19 8.68 0.19
CA ARG A 134 4.96 9.66 -0.89
C ARG A 134 6.07 10.70 -0.93
N TRP A 135 6.45 11.23 0.21
CA TRP A 135 7.55 12.17 0.32
C TRP A 135 8.87 11.56 -0.18
N GLN A 136 9.20 10.36 0.29
CA GLN A 136 10.44 9.68 -0.09
C GLN A 136 10.47 9.36 -1.58
N LEU A 137 9.39 8.81 -2.13
CA LEU A 137 9.29 8.48 -3.55
C LEU A 137 9.39 9.75 -4.42
N THR A 138 8.72 10.81 -4.03
CA THR A 138 8.81 12.10 -4.71
C THR A 138 10.26 12.60 -4.71
N SER A 139 10.96 12.46 -3.59
CA SER A 139 12.35 12.90 -3.46
C SER A 139 13.28 12.12 -4.38
N TYR A 140 13.10 10.81 -4.49
CA TYR A 140 13.87 10.00 -5.44
C TYR A 140 13.63 10.42 -6.90
N LEU A 141 12.43 10.88 -7.21
CA LEU A 141 12.02 11.22 -8.57
C LEU A 141 12.35 12.66 -8.96
N LYS A 142 12.84 13.50 -8.03
CA LYS A 142 13.23 14.86 -8.33
C LYS A 142 14.43 14.88 -9.26
N VAL A 143 14.36 15.79 -10.23
CA VAL A 143 15.50 16.10 -11.09
C VAL A 143 16.44 17.02 -10.33
N GLU A 144 17.75 16.78 -10.44
CA GLU A 144 18.73 17.67 -9.83
C GLU A 144 18.56 19.11 -10.33
N ARG A 145 18.71 20.05 -9.41
CA ARG A 145 18.69 21.47 -9.77
C ARG A 145 20.06 21.86 -10.35
N ALA A 146 20.02 22.64 -11.40
CA ALA A 146 21.23 23.20 -12.01
C ALA A 146 21.93 24.14 -11.05
#